data_e61133117a95ae496b542a523f3a689e
#
_entry.id   e61133117a95ae496b542a523f3a689e
#
_cell.length_a   1.000
_cell.length_b   1.000
_cell.length_c   1.000
_cell.angle_alpha   90.00
_cell.angle_beta   90.00
_cell.angle_gamma   90.00
#
_symmetry.space_group_name_H-M   'P 1'
#
loop_
_entity.id
_entity.type
_entity.pdbx_description
1 polymer ?
#
loop_
_entity_poly.entity_id
_entity_poly.type
_entity_poly.pdbx_seq_one_letter_code
_entity_poly.pdbx_strand_id
1 'polypeptide(L)'
;RLEWQGGHRTRDEVVLRELPKPGSLLNVQELRKAIARLMATGLLAEPPRVSLAPGEKPDEAVVVLGLKEARTGLFQPAIGWSSLEGWSGSLAFKETNLFGLAHQVSLDLAFIQNDARDNLSFSAAYTVPWLYLDYLDLKEVRTSLAFSLYSTPIGNTKLLDGTTDTGWEYTERRTGASLSLSRPLSRDLSNLRTSLGLSLRRSTYLLEVYDPNAPCAATGADASPPCDPPGASTYKDPTYVRTLLPDAGWTVRLDTTLAYLDVDDPRFRTQGYEASLATGLGLSLPDAGGRSFFVPLVATGKTYLPLDAEKRQALAFRLSAGTLLGYPPESERFYLSGGGSEALLLRGYEDRKYGGLSFATASVEYRYDFRLSPQGGTNLYGILFTDLGLADNTGGVKWGAGIGVQLDLDVFGALLPSLRLDYAFSPESPTGRIHFRIGPMF
;
A
#
# COMPACT_ATOMS: atom_id res chain seq x y z
N ARG A 1 14.22 -36.07 -1.42
CA ARG A 1 14.60 -36.15 -0.02
C ARG A 1 15.06 -34.77 0.44
N LEU A 2 14.61 -34.34 1.63
CA LEU A 2 15.00 -33.09 2.24
C LEU A 2 16.06 -33.36 3.32
N GLU A 3 17.13 -32.56 3.34
CA GLU A 3 18.18 -32.64 4.35
C GLU A 3 18.41 -31.24 4.94
N TRP A 4 17.94 -31.05 6.17
CA TRP A 4 18.05 -29.75 6.85
C TRP A 4 19.41 -29.59 7.53
N GLN A 5 20.03 -28.44 7.35
CA GLN A 5 21.27 -28.07 8.03
C GLN A 5 20.93 -27.36 9.35
N GLY A 6 21.03 -28.10 10.45
CA GLY A 6 20.69 -27.61 11.79
C GLY A 6 19.23 -27.78 12.17
N GLY A 7 18.83 -27.14 13.26
CA GLY A 7 17.44 -27.13 13.69
C GLY A 7 16.58 -26.30 12.77
N HIS A 8 15.37 -26.77 12.47
CA HIS A 8 14.38 -26.10 11.63
C HIS A 8 12.98 -26.20 12.21
N ARG A 9 12.11 -25.24 11.91
CA ARG A 9 10.70 -25.19 12.29
C ARG A 9 9.78 -25.46 11.11
N THR A 10 10.28 -25.18 9.88
CA THR A 10 9.51 -25.36 8.65
C THR A 10 9.16 -26.81 8.45
N ARG A 11 7.87 -27.12 8.25
CA ARG A 11 7.41 -28.48 7.99
C ARG A 11 7.80 -28.90 6.56
N ASP A 12 8.20 -30.15 6.39
CA ASP A 12 8.61 -30.69 5.10
C ASP A 12 7.52 -30.56 4.02
N GLU A 13 6.26 -30.70 4.40
CA GLU A 13 5.11 -30.53 3.49
C GLU A 13 5.06 -29.15 2.84
N VAL A 14 5.53 -28.10 3.52
CA VAL A 14 5.59 -26.72 3.01
C VAL A 14 6.62 -26.62 1.89
N VAL A 15 7.74 -27.32 2.01
CA VAL A 15 8.77 -27.40 0.98
C VAL A 15 8.32 -28.30 -0.17
N LEU A 16 7.77 -29.47 0.15
CA LEU A 16 7.37 -30.49 -0.84
C LEU A 16 6.28 -30.01 -1.78
N ARG A 17 5.33 -29.19 -1.31
CA ARG A 17 4.26 -28.63 -2.18
C ARG A 17 4.76 -27.68 -3.27
N GLU A 18 5.95 -27.06 -3.09
CA GLU A 18 6.59 -26.18 -4.09
C GLU A 18 7.36 -26.97 -5.15
N LEU A 19 7.69 -28.22 -4.89
CA LEU A 19 8.48 -29.09 -5.74
C LEU A 19 7.62 -29.87 -6.75
N PRO A 20 8.21 -30.38 -7.85
CA PRO A 20 7.55 -31.33 -8.73
C PRO A 20 7.08 -32.56 -7.95
N LYS A 21 5.95 -33.14 -8.37
CA LYS A 21 5.36 -34.30 -7.72
C LYS A 21 6.34 -35.50 -7.81
N PRO A 22 6.54 -36.26 -6.71
CA PRO A 22 7.29 -37.50 -6.75
C PRO A 22 6.74 -38.46 -7.83
N GLY A 23 7.65 -39.17 -8.51
CA GLY A 23 7.28 -40.09 -9.60
C GLY A 23 7.06 -39.42 -10.97
N SER A 24 7.17 -38.10 -11.08
CA SER A 24 7.15 -37.40 -12.36
C SER A 24 8.52 -37.45 -13.05
N LEU A 25 8.55 -37.25 -14.38
CA LEU A 25 9.80 -37.11 -15.13
C LEU A 25 10.63 -35.94 -14.57
N LEU A 26 11.92 -36.19 -14.29
CA LEU A 26 12.81 -35.16 -13.81
C LEU A 26 13.07 -34.11 -14.92
N ASN A 27 12.50 -32.93 -14.76
CA ASN A 27 12.75 -31.78 -15.61
C ASN A 27 13.58 -30.75 -14.84
N VAL A 28 14.81 -30.54 -15.26
CA VAL A 28 15.77 -29.62 -14.61
C VAL A 28 15.26 -28.18 -14.63
N GLN A 29 14.56 -27.75 -15.70
CA GLN A 29 14.02 -26.40 -15.77
C GLN A 29 12.86 -26.22 -14.80
N GLU A 30 11.97 -27.21 -14.67
CA GLU A 30 10.90 -27.18 -13.68
C GLU A 30 11.44 -27.21 -12.25
N LEU A 31 12.46 -27.99 -11.98
CA LEU A 31 13.13 -28.00 -10.68
C LEU A 31 13.77 -26.64 -10.36
N ARG A 32 14.43 -25.99 -11.31
CA ARG A 32 14.95 -24.61 -11.12
C ARG A 32 13.85 -23.60 -10.82
N LYS A 33 12.73 -23.66 -11.55
CA LYS A 33 11.56 -22.80 -11.27
C LYS A 33 10.98 -23.08 -9.89
N ALA A 34 10.91 -24.34 -9.47
CA ALA A 34 10.45 -24.74 -8.15
C ALA A 34 11.37 -24.20 -7.03
N ILE A 35 12.69 -24.27 -7.21
CA ILE A 35 13.68 -23.71 -6.29
C ILE A 35 13.53 -22.18 -6.22
N ALA A 36 13.36 -21.51 -7.35
CA ALA A 36 13.13 -20.07 -7.38
C ALA A 36 11.84 -19.68 -6.61
N ARG A 37 10.75 -20.43 -6.79
CA ARG A 37 9.51 -20.23 -6.00
C ARG A 37 9.74 -20.46 -4.51
N LEU A 38 10.47 -21.51 -4.15
CA LEU A 38 10.82 -21.81 -2.76
C LEU A 38 11.66 -20.69 -2.14
N MET A 39 12.66 -20.17 -2.86
CA MET A 39 13.43 -19.01 -2.41
C MET A 39 12.54 -17.75 -2.24
N ALA A 40 11.60 -17.55 -3.13
CA ALA A 40 10.65 -16.42 -3.05
C ALA A 40 9.71 -16.50 -1.84
N THR A 41 9.60 -17.65 -1.15
CA THR A 41 8.85 -17.75 0.11
C THR A 41 9.56 -17.06 1.28
N GLY A 42 10.88 -16.82 1.18
CA GLY A 42 11.69 -16.29 2.27
C GLY A 42 11.96 -17.28 3.42
N LEU A 43 11.65 -18.56 3.25
CA LEU A 43 11.86 -19.59 4.27
C LEU A 43 13.30 -20.11 4.33
N LEU A 44 14.06 -19.92 3.25
CA LEU A 44 15.43 -20.39 3.15
C LEU A 44 16.41 -19.22 3.15
N ALA A 45 17.51 -19.39 3.89
CA ALA A 45 18.57 -18.39 4.00
C ALA A 45 19.49 -18.33 2.76
N GLU A 46 19.59 -19.45 2.04
CA GLU A 46 20.43 -19.58 0.85
C GLU A 46 19.78 -20.58 -0.13
N PRO A 47 20.15 -20.55 -1.43
CA PRO A 47 19.65 -21.51 -2.40
C PRO A 47 19.96 -22.96 -1.98
N PRO A 48 19.00 -23.89 -2.13
CA PRO A 48 19.19 -25.30 -1.79
C PRO A 48 20.35 -25.91 -2.54
N ARG A 49 21.16 -26.71 -1.84
CA ARG A 49 22.18 -27.58 -2.50
C ARG A 49 21.44 -28.76 -3.11
N VAL A 50 21.56 -28.92 -4.44
CA VAL A 50 20.88 -29.97 -5.17
C VAL A 50 21.88 -31.07 -5.50
N SER A 51 21.63 -32.30 -5.09
CA SER A 51 22.37 -33.48 -5.50
C SER A 51 21.42 -34.59 -5.95
N LEU A 52 21.92 -35.51 -6.76
CA LEU A 52 21.18 -36.66 -7.25
C LEU A 52 21.78 -37.92 -6.63
N ALA A 53 20.92 -38.80 -6.10
CA ALA A 53 21.26 -40.12 -5.64
C ALA A 53 20.53 -41.17 -6.48
N PRO A 54 21.10 -42.39 -6.64
CA PRO A 54 20.40 -43.50 -7.29
C PRO A 54 19.07 -43.81 -6.58
N GLY A 55 18.04 -44.09 -7.37
CA GLY A 55 16.74 -44.58 -6.84
C GLY A 55 16.78 -46.09 -6.58
N GLU A 56 15.63 -46.66 -6.25
CA GLU A 56 15.48 -48.08 -6.04
C GLU A 56 15.50 -48.86 -7.36
N LYS A 57 15.12 -48.22 -8.46
CA LYS A 57 15.15 -48.79 -9.81
C LYS A 57 16.18 -48.08 -10.69
N PRO A 58 16.66 -48.75 -11.74
CA PRO A 58 17.71 -48.19 -12.62
C PRO A 58 17.32 -46.87 -13.33
N ASP A 59 16.03 -46.64 -13.54
CA ASP A 59 15.44 -45.47 -14.19
C ASP A 59 14.96 -44.40 -13.20
N GLU A 60 15.16 -44.60 -11.90
CA GLU A 60 14.78 -43.68 -10.86
C GLU A 60 15.97 -42.89 -10.30
N ALA A 61 15.76 -41.61 -10.05
CA ALA A 61 16.71 -40.75 -9.35
C ALA A 61 16.06 -40.06 -8.15
N VAL A 62 16.76 -40.03 -7.03
CA VAL A 62 16.35 -39.30 -5.85
C VAL A 62 17.00 -37.92 -5.86
N VAL A 63 16.19 -36.87 -5.97
CA VAL A 63 16.67 -35.51 -5.81
C VAL A 63 16.82 -35.21 -4.32
N VAL A 64 18.03 -34.93 -3.88
CA VAL A 64 18.36 -34.56 -2.49
C VAL A 64 18.55 -33.04 -2.44
N LEU A 65 17.79 -32.38 -1.57
CA LEU A 65 17.87 -30.94 -1.34
C LEU A 65 18.43 -30.66 0.06
N GLY A 66 19.63 -30.10 0.10
CA GLY A 66 20.23 -29.56 1.33
C GLY A 66 19.66 -28.16 1.61
N LEU A 67 18.93 -28.02 2.71
CA LEU A 67 18.17 -26.83 3.07
C LEU A 67 18.74 -26.15 4.31
N LYS A 68 18.71 -24.82 4.33
CA LYS A 68 19.06 -24.03 5.50
C LYS A 68 17.95 -23.01 5.76
N GLU A 69 17.30 -23.12 6.91
CA GLU A 69 16.17 -22.25 7.27
C GLU A 69 16.63 -20.81 7.50
N ALA A 70 15.83 -19.84 7.02
CA ALA A 70 16.02 -18.41 7.26
C ALA A 70 15.45 -18.00 8.63
N ARG A 71 15.86 -16.84 9.10
CA ARG A 71 15.18 -16.16 10.20
C ARG A 71 13.89 -15.52 9.64
N THR A 72 12.75 -15.93 10.15
CA THR A 72 11.43 -15.54 9.63
C THR A 72 10.74 -14.46 10.44
N GLY A 73 11.21 -14.21 11.68
CA GLY A 73 10.75 -13.12 12.53
C GLY A 73 11.51 -11.83 12.25
N LEU A 74 10.78 -10.75 11.99
CA LEU A 74 11.32 -9.42 11.71
C LEU A 74 10.65 -8.42 12.64
N PHE A 75 11.47 -7.57 13.27
CA PHE A 75 11.03 -6.46 14.09
C PHE A 75 11.59 -5.17 13.50
N GLN A 76 10.73 -4.23 13.16
CA GLN A 76 11.08 -3.01 12.44
C GLN A 76 10.54 -1.77 13.16
N PRO A 77 11.35 -1.07 13.94
CA PRO A 77 11.04 0.29 14.37
C PRO A 77 11.29 1.25 13.20
N ALA A 78 10.43 2.26 13.06
CA ALA A 78 10.66 3.35 12.14
C ALA A 78 10.26 4.68 12.77
N ILE A 79 10.97 5.74 12.39
CA ILE A 79 10.68 7.12 12.77
C ILE A 79 10.71 7.93 11.48
N GLY A 80 9.70 8.77 11.28
CA GLY A 80 9.57 9.64 10.13
C GLY A 80 9.15 11.04 10.53
N TRP A 81 9.30 11.96 9.60
CA TRP A 81 8.77 13.32 9.71
C TRP A 81 8.27 13.79 8.35
N SER A 82 7.14 14.47 8.36
CA SER A 82 6.65 15.16 7.16
C SER A 82 6.18 16.57 7.52
N SER A 83 6.17 17.46 6.54
CA SER A 83 5.61 18.80 6.73
C SER A 83 4.08 18.81 6.87
N LEU A 84 3.43 17.69 6.60
CA LEU A 84 1.97 17.53 6.65
C LEU A 84 1.51 16.95 8.00
N GLU A 85 2.22 15.94 8.48
CA GLU A 85 1.81 15.13 9.63
C GLU A 85 2.71 15.30 10.87
N GLY A 86 3.82 16.06 10.72
CA GLY A 86 4.82 16.18 11.77
C GLY A 86 5.63 14.89 11.95
N TRP A 87 6.05 14.61 13.18
CA TRP A 87 6.77 13.38 13.53
C TRP A 87 5.83 12.18 13.55
N SER A 88 6.32 11.08 13.01
CA SER A 88 5.65 9.78 13.08
C SER A 88 6.60 8.71 13.58
N GLY A 89 6.08 7.77 14.35
CA GLY A 89 6.81 6.60 14.83
C GLY A 89 6.01 5.35 14.54
N SER A 90 6.67 4.27 14.11
CA SER A 90 6.00 2.99 13.94
C SER A 90 6.83 1.84 14.47
N LEU A 91 6.14 0.77 14.80
CA LEU A 91 6.67 -0.46 15.30
C LEU A 91 5.98 -1.60 14.60
N ALA A 92 6.69 -2.29 13.71
CA ALA A 92 6.16 -3.41 12.97
C ALA A 92 6.82 -4.71 13.44
N PHE A 93 6.02 -5.73 13.66
CA PHE A 93 6.44 -7.11 13.88
C PHE A 93 5.87 -7.98 12.77
N LYS A 94 6.71 -8.81 12.16
CA LYS A 94 6.30 -9.76 11.13
C LYS A 94 6.96 -11.11 11.37
N GLU A 95 6.15 -12.17 11.45
CA GLU A 95 6.60 -13.57 11.39
C GLU A 95 6.05 -14.18 10.11
N THR A 96 6.92 -14.77 9.27
CA THR A 96 6.53 -15.34 7.97
C THR A 96 6.48 -16.87 7.96
N ASN A 97 6.75 -17.50 9.09
CA ASN A 97 6.71 -18.96 9.24
C ASN A 97 6.06 -19.41 10.55
N LEU A 98 4.90 -18.86 10.84
CA LEU A 98 4.16 -19.22 12.04
C LEU A 98 3.82 -20.72 12.03
N PHE A 99 4.14 -21.41 13.14
CA PHE A 99 3.96 -22.86 13.32
C PHE A 99 4.70 -23.76 12.30
N GLY A 100 5.67 -23.21 11.55
CA GLY A 100 6.37 -23.92 10.48
C GLY A 100 5.53 -24.18 9.23
N LEU A 101 4.37 -23.54 9.10
CA LEU A 101 3.42 -23.70 8.01
C LEU A 101 3.56 -22.66 6.89
N ALA A 102 4.58 -21.78 6.97
CA ALA A 102 4.73 -20.60 6.13
C ALA A 102 3.55 -19.61 6.28
N HIS A 103 2.75 -19.72 7.33
CA HIS A 103 1.72 -18.75 7.63
C HIS A 103 2.38 -17.47 8.15
N GLN A 104 1.77 -16.32 7.85
CA GLN A 104 2.33 -15.02 8.20
C GLN A 104 1.43 -14.32 9.21
N VAL A 105 2.05 -13.68 10.19
CA VAL A 105 1.41 -12.73 11.10
C VAL A 105 2.16 -11.42 10.99
N SER A 106 1.45 -10.32 10.88
CA SER A 106 1.98 -8.98 11.05
C SER A 106 1.19 -8.22 12.12
N LEU A 107 1.91 -7.43 12.89
CA LEU A 107 1.37 -6.49 13.88
C LEU A 107 2.06 -5.16 13.66
N ASP A 108 1.28 -4.12 13.42
CA ASP A 108 1.80 -2.78 13.19
C ASP A 108 1.14 -1.81 14.17
N LEU A 109 1.97 -1.01 14.81
CA LEU A 109 1.58 0.12 15.64
C LEU A 109 2.22 1.35 15.05
N ALA A 110 1.46 2.42 14.83
CA ALA A 110 1.99 3.68 14.38
C ALA A 110 1.38 4.84 15.18
N PHE A 111 2.19 5.85 15.39
CA PHE A 111 1.85 7.08 16.06
C PHE A 111 2.25 8.25 15.18
N ILE A 112 1.37 9.23 15.04
CA ILE A 112 1.61 10.46 14.29
C ILE A 112 1.49 11.62 15.27
N GLN A 113 2.54 12.44 15.39
CA GLN A 113 2.52 13.63 16.20
C GLN A 113 1.86 14.76 15.40
N ASN A 114 0.55 14.83 15.49
CA ASN A 114 -0.24 15.97 15.05
C ASN A 114 -1.03 16.52 16.24
N ASP A 115 -1.70 17.64 16.09
CA ASP A 115 -2.56 18.22 17.12
C ASP A 115 -3.85 17.44 17.34
N ALA A 116 -4.08 16.37 16.57
CA ALA A 116 -5.21 15.48 16.73
C ALA A 116 -5.13 14.69 18.04
N ARG A 117 -6.24 14.62 18.75
CA ARG A 117 -6.35 13.86 20.01
C ARG A 117 -6.24 12.36 19.83
N ASP A 118 -6.42 11.89 18.61
CA ASP A 118 -6.47 10.47 18.27
C ASP A 118 -5.49 10.14 17.14
N ASN A 119 -4.28 9.81 17.52
CA ASN A 119 -3.13 9.67 16.65
C ASN A 119 -2.48 8.28 16.68
N LEU A 120 -3.08 7.31 17.38
CA LEU A 120 -2.58 5.93 17.42
C LEU A 120 -3.28 5.06 16.38
N SER A 121 -2.48 4.47 15.50
CA SER A 121 -2.89 3.47 14.52
C SER A 121 -2.47 2.07 14.96
N PHE A 122 -3.32 1.10 14.73
CA PHE A 122 -3.05 -0.31 14.97
C PHE A 122 -3.50 -1.15 13.78
N SER A 123 -2.69 -2.11 13.37
CA SER A 123 -3.12 -3.18 12.46
C SER A 123 -2.58 -4.54 12.87
N ALA A 124 -3.36 -5.58 12.63
CA ALA A 124 -2.98 -6.97 12.79
C ALA A 124 -3.47 -7.76 11.58
N ALA A 125 -2.60 -8.57 10.98
CA ALA A 125 -3.00 -9.42 9.87
C ALA A 125 -2.45 -10.85 10.05
N TYR A 126 -3.26 -11.81 9.60
CA TYR A 126 -2.90 -13.21 9.49
C TYR A 126 -3.11 -13.66 8.05
N THR A 127 -2.07 -14.22 7.44
CA THR A 127 -2.10 -14.63 6.04
C THR A 127 -1.67 -16.09 5.90
N VAL A 128 -2.49 -16.87 5.21
CA VAL A 128 -2.15 -18.18 4.68
C VAL A 128 -1.74 -17.99 3.21
N PRO A 129 -0.44 -18.05 2.87
CA PRO A 129 0.03 -17.73 1.51
C PRO A 129 -0.44 -18.73 0.46
N TRP A 130 -0.75 -19.95 0.88
CA TRP A 130 -1.26 -21.00 0.03
C TRP A 130 -2.26 -21.88 0.78
N LEU A 131 -3.54 -21.75 0.41
CA LEU A 131 -4.60 -22.67 0.84
C LEU A 131 -4.42 -23.98 0.08
N TYR A 132 -3.61 -24.89 0.65
CA TYR A 132 -3.30 -26.19 0.05
C TYR A 132 -4.38 -27.21 0.46
N LEU A 133 -5.59 -27.06 -0.09
CA LEU A 133 -6.75 -27.91 0.21
C LEU A 133 -7.14 -28.73 -1.01
N ASP A 134 -7.66 -29.95 -0.75
CA ASP A 134 -8.18 -30.84 -1.79
C ASP A 134 -9.61 -30.44 -2.19
N TYR A 135 -9.73 -29.21 -2.66
CA TYR A 135 -10.99 -28.62 -3.09
C TYR A 135 -10.74 -27.69 -4.27
N LEU A 136 -11.51 -27.83 -5.35
CA LEU A 136 -11.27 -27.12 -6.62
C LEU A 136 -9.81 -27.33 -7.07
N ASP A 137 -9.16 -26.26 -7.52
CA ASP A 137 -7.76 -26.21 -7.97
C ASP A 137 -6.81 -25.58 -6.93
N LEU A 138 -7.19 -25.55 -5.64
CA LEU A 138 -6.42 -24.87 -4.59
C LEU A 138 -5.05 -25.52 -4.32
N LYS A 139 -4.85 -26.79 -4.68
CA LYS A 139 -3.55 -27.46 -4.66
C LYS A 139 -2.67 -27.09 -5.85
N GLU A 140 -3.28 -26.70 -6.97
CA GLU A 140 -2.56 -26.42 -8.23
C GLU A 140 -2.27 -24.94 -8.41
N VAL A 141 -3.22 -24.11 -8.05
CA VAL A 141 -3.12 -22.65 -8.15
C VAL A 141 -2.96 -22.04 -6.76
N ARG A 142 -1.81 -21.40 -6.55
CA ARG A 142 -1.48 -20.77 -5.27
C ARG A 142 -2.48 -19.69 -4.91
N THR A 143 -3.39 -20.00 -4.02
CA THR A 143 -4.44 -19.11 -3.52
C THR A 143 -4.10 -18.69 -2.10
N SER A 144 -3.98 -17.40 -1.85
CA SER A 144 -3.75 -16.85 -0.51
C SER A 144 -5.06 -16.41 0.14
N LEU A 145 -5.16 -16.62 1.44
CA LEU A 145 -6.22 -16.10 2.29
C LEU A 145 -5.61 -15.19 3.34
N ALA A 146 -6.13 -13.98 3.47
CA ALA A 146 -5.69 -13.04 4.50
C ALA A 146 -6.88 -12.53 5.30
N PHE A 147 -6.70 -12.46 6.61
CA PHE A 147 -7.61 -11.81 7.55
C PHE A 147 -6.87 -10.64 8.19
N SER A 148 -7.51 -9.49 8.32
CA SER A 148 -6.92 -8.34 9.01
C SER A 148 -7.92 -7.64 9.92
N LEU A 149 -7.36 -7.05 10.98
CA LEU A 149 -8.03 -6.12 11.91
C LEU A 149 -7.24 -4.84 11.93
N TYR A 150 -7.91 -3.70 11.97
CA TYR A 150 -7.23 -2.41 12.00
C TYR A 150 -8.06 -1.34 12.72
N SER A 151 -7.36 -0.35 13.24
CA SER A 151 -7.93 0.89 13.73
C SER A 151 -6.97 2.01 13.41
N THR A 152 -7.34 2.90 12.49
CA THR A 152 -6.47 3.94 11.94
C THR A 152 -7.18 5.28 11.99
N PRO A 153 -6.60 6.30 12.65
CA PRO A 153 -7.06 7.68 12.55
C PRO A 153 -6.59 8.29 11.24
N ILE A 154 -7.42 9.14 10.66
CA ILE A 154 -7.11 9.99 9.52
C ILE A 154 -7.43 11.41 9.96
N GLY A 155 -6.43 12.14 10.38
CA GLY A 155 -6.54 13.49 10.92
C GLY A 155 -6.50 14.58 9.87
N ASN A 156 -6.60 15.81 10.34
CA ASN A 156 -6.40 17.05 9.59
C ASN A 156 -7.32 17.16 8.36
N THR A 157 -8.53 16.62 8.45
CA THR A 157 -9.52 16.77 7.38
C THR A 157 -10.32 18.05 7.63
N LYS A 158 -10.30 18.97 6.67
CA LYS A 158 -11.04 20.24 6.76
C LYS A 158 -12.52 19.98 6.80
N LEU A 159 -13.21 20.64 7.74
CA LEU A 159 -14.65 20.61 7.83
C LEU A 159 -15.23 21.72 6.97
N LEU A 160 -16.05 21.33 6.00
CA LEU A 160 -16.68 22.26 5.06
C LEU A 160 -18.17 22.38 5.34
N ASP A 161 -18.72 23.59 5.21
CA ASP A 161 -20.15 23.84 5.10
C ASP A 161 -20.48 24.15 3.63
N GLY A 162 -20.93 23.15 2.90
CA GLY A 162 -21.01 23.19 1.44
C GLY A 162 -19.63 23.32 0.80
N THR A 163 -19.29 24.49 0.27
CA THR A 163 -17.97 24.81 -0.30
C THR A 163 -17.13 25.73 0.60
N THR A 164 -17.70 26.18 1.73
CA THR A 164 -17.06 27.12 2.65
C THR A 164 -16.21 26.37 3.67
N ASP A 165 -14.94 26.74 3.80
CA ASP A 165 -14.06 26.25 4.86
C ASP A 165 -14.50 26.87 6.19
N THR A 166 -14.84 26.03 7.16
CA THR A 166 -15.30 26.48 8.49
C THR A 166 -14.15 26.90 9.41
N GLY A 167 -12.89 26.64 9.01
CA GLY A 167 -11.72 26.79 9.87
C GLY A 167 -11.55 25.67 10.91
N TRP A 168 -12.45 24.69 10.92
CA TRP A 168 -12.35 23.51 11.78
C TRP A 168 -11.83 22.31 11.00
N GLU A 169 -11.15 21.42 11.72
CA GLU A 169 -10.70 20.14 11.23
C GLU A 169 -11.31 18.99 12.05
N TYR A 170 -11.36 17.82 11.47
CA TYR A 170 -11.81 16.63 12.16
C TYR A 170 -10.90 15.43 11.86
N THR A 171 -10.85 14.51 12.79
CA THR A 171 -10.23 13.20 12.64
C THR A 171 -11.30 12.14 12.38
N GLU A 172 -11.14 11.40 11.29
CA GLU A 172 -11.90 10.18 11.02
C GLU A 172 -11.15 8.99 11.60
N ARG A 173 -11.77 8.22 12.50
CA ARG A 173 -11.24 6.93 12.94
C ARG A 173 -11.92 5.81 12.18
N ARG A 174 -11.13 5.00 11.49
CA ARG A 174 -11.56 3.81 10.76
C ARG A 174 -11.16 2.58 11.55
N THR A 175 -12.12 1.84 12.08
CA THR A 175 -11.89 0.55 12.76
C THR A 175 -12.62 -0.53 11.99
N GLY A 176 -11.94 -1.62 11.67
CA GLY A 176 -12.56 -2.64 10.85
C GLY A 176 -11.84 -3.97 10.82
N ALA A 177 -12.48 -4.90 10.10
CA ALA A 177 -11.95 -6.22 9.78
C ALA A 177 -12.10 -6.46 8.29
N SER A 178 -11.15 -7.21 7.70
CA SER A 178 -11.28 -7.66 6.33
C SER A 178 -10.84 -9.11 6.16
N LEU A 179 -11.47 -9.78 5.20
CA LEU A 179 -11.10 -11.11 4.73
C LEU A 179 -10.85 -11.00 3.23
N SER A 180 -9.71 -11.44 2.75
CA SER A 180 -9.38 -11.38 1.33
C SER A 180 -8.80 -12.68 0.82
N LEU A 181 -9.20 -13.05 -0.38
CA LEU A 181 -8.74 -14.20 -1.13
C LEU A 181 -8.08 -13.69 -2.42
N SER A 182 -6.83 -14.08 -2.68
CA SER A 182 -6.08 -13.61 -3.85
C SER A 182 -5.35 -14.77 -4.52
N ARG A 183 -5.44 -14.82 -5.86
CA ARG A 183 -4.81 -15.88 -6.65
C ARG A 183 -4.42 -15.39 -8.05
N PRO A 184 -3.45 -16.02 -8.73
CA PRO A 184 -3.35 -15.94 -10.19
C PRO A 184 -4.63 -16.42 -10.85
N LEU A 185 -4.96 -15.92 -12.02
CA LEU A 185 -6.17 -16.35 -12.75
C LEU A 185 -6.08 -17.83 -13.14
N SER A 186 -4.90 -18.26 -13.57
CA SER A 186 -4.56 -19.65 -13.79
C SER A 186 -3.08 -19.89 -13.55
N ARG A 187 -2.62 -21.15 -13.61
CA ARG A 187 -1.20 -21.51 -13.50
C ARG A 187 -0.37 -20.89 -14.63
N ASP A 188 -0.92 -20.84 -15.83
CA ASP A 188 -0.23 -20.31 -17.02
C ASP A 188 -0.27 -18.78 -17.09
N LEU A 189 -1.30 -18.16 -16.50
CA LEU A 189 -1.49 -16.72 -16.44
C LEU A 189 -1.10 -16.18 -15.04
N SER A 190 0.13 -16.47 -14.61
CA SER A 190 0.63 -16.09 -13.28
C SER A 190 0.76 -14.58 -13.09
N ASN A 191 0.94 -13.83 -14.20
CA ASN A 191 1.03 -12.37 -14.20
C ASN A 191 -0.33 -11.69 -14.02
N LEU A 192 -1.42 -12.40 -14.30
CA LEU A 192 -2.78 -11.90 -14.12
C LEU A 192 -3.36 -12.47 -12.82
N ARG A 193 -3.62 -11.61 -11.87
CA ARG A 193 -4.11 -11.98 -10.53
C ARG A 193 -5.50 -11.41 -10.29
N THR A 194 -6.31 -12.18 -9.59
CA THR A 194 -7.61 -11.71 -9.09
C THR A 194 -7.63 -11.77 -7.57
N SER A 195 -8.39 -10.85 -6.97
CA SER A 195 -8.69 -10.89 -5.54
C SER A 195 -10.17 -10.65 -5.30
N LEU A 196 -10.67 -11.26 -4.23
CA LEU A 196 -12.00 -11.04 -3.68
C LEU A 196 -11.84 -10.67 -2.22
N GLY A 197 -12.43 -9.57 -1.80
CA GLY A 197 -12.34 -9.06 -0.43
C GLY A 197 -13.71 -8.79 0.15
N LEU A 198 -13.91 -9.18 1.40
CA LEU A 198 -15.04 -8.78 2.22
C LEU A 198 -14.51 -7.92 3.38
N SER A 199 -15.04 -6.74 3.56
CA SER A 199 -14.65 -5.87 4.66
C SER A 199 -15.86 -5.32 5.41
N LEU A 200 -15.69 -5.18 6.72
CA LEU A 200 -16.60 -4.50 7.63
C LEU A 200 -15.81 -3.39 8.31
N ARG A 201 -16.29 -2.16 8.20
CA ARG A 201 -15.63 -0.99 8.75
C ARG A 201 -16.61 -0.09 9.47
N ARG A 202 -16.20 0.43 10.62
CA ARG A 202 -16.84 1.51 11.35
C ARG A 202 -16.03 2.78 11.14
N SER A 203 -16.68 3.85 10.72
CA SER A 203 -16.13 5.20 10.69
C SER A 203 -16.77 6.04 11.78
N THR A 204 -15.94 6.72 12.57
CA THR A 204 -16.37 7.70 13.59
C THR A 204 -15.58 8.97 13.39
N TYR A 205 -16.17 10.11 13.75
CA TYR A 205 -15.59 11.41 13.50
C TYR A 205 -15.45 12.18 14.81
N LEU A 206 -14.26 12.75 15.01
CA LEU A 206 -13.93 13.57 16.19
C LEU A 206 -13.56 14.97 15.71
N LEU A 207 -14.31 15.99 16.18
CA LEU A 207 -13.96 17.37 15.92
C LEU A 207 -12.68 17.74 16.66
N GLU A 208 -11.75 18.31 15.96
CA GLU A 208 -10.49 18.80 16.53
C GLU A 208 -10.66 20.19 17.14
N VAL A 209 -9.64 20.65 17.87
CA VAL A 209 -9.69 21.98 18.48
C VAL A 209 -9.52 23.03 17.39
N TYR A 210 -10.42 24.02 17.39
CA TYR A 210 -10.29 25.17 16.51
C TYR A 210 -8.98 25.92 16.81
N ASP A 211 -8.16 26.15 15.77
CA ASP A 211 -6.99 27.02 15.88
C ASP A 211 -7.38 28.46 15.51
N PRO A 212 -7.49 29.35 16.50
CA PRO A 212 -7.82 30.76 16.23
C PRO A 212 -6.68 31.51 15.51
N ASN A 213 -5.48 30.91 15.41
CA ASN A 213 -4.33 31.50 14.74
C ASN A 213 -4.06 30.88 13.34
N ALA A 214 -4.93 29.95 12.90
CA ALA A 214 -4.79 29.39 11.55
C ALA A 214 -4.77 30.54 10.53
N PRO A 215 -3.79 30.58 9.62
CA PRO A 215 -3.68 31.66 8.65
C PRO A 215 -4.93 31.67 7.78
N CYS A 216 -5.69 32.75 7.83
CA CYS A 216 -6.80 32.95 6.92
C CYS A 216 -6.26 32.91 5.49
N ALA A 217 -6.92 32.20 4.61
CA ALA A 217 -6.72 32.37 3.16
C ALA A 217 -7.28 33.75 2.75
N ALA A 218 -6.66 34.83 3.23
CA ALA A 218 -7.05 36.17 2.87
C ALA A 218 -6.46 36.51 1.52
N THR A 219 -7.29 36.68 0.53
CA THR A 219 -6.97 37.34 -0.73
C THR A 219 -6.98 38.84 -0.49
N GLY A 220 -5.80 39.42 -0.08
CA GLY A 220 -5.67 40.87 0.04
C GLY A 220 -4.53 41.30 0.96
N ALA A 221 -3.85 42.37 0.61
CA ALA A 221 -2.58 42.83 1.20
C ALA A 221 -2.68 43.41 2.64
N ASP A 222 -3.88 43.42 3.27
CA ASP A 222 -4.13 44.09 4.55
C ASP A 222 -4.80 43.23 5.64
N ALA A 223 -4.71 41.92 5.55
CA ALA A 223 -5.31 41.04 6.55
C ALA A 223 -4.42 40.91 7.79
N SER A 224 -4.72 41.68 8.84
CA SER A 224 -4.17 41.47 10.19
C SER A 224 -4.87 40.27 10.86
N PRO A 225 -4.16 39.36 11.57
CA PRO A 225 -4.80 38.31 12.36
C PRO A 225 -5.50 38.91 13.60
N PRO A 226 -6.62 38.31 14.04
CA PRO A 226 -7.29 37.11 13.56
C PRO A 226 -8.40 37.43 12.53
N CYS A 227 -8.25 36.86 11.35
CA CYS A 227 -9.29 36.99 10.34
C CYS A 227 -10.48 36.12 10.73
N ASP A 228 -11.59 36.72 11.02
CA ASP A 228 -12.85 35.99 11.02
C ASP A 228 -13.27 35.75 9.56
N PRO A 229 -13.46 34.50 9.08
CA PRO A 229 -13.97 34.26 7.74
C PRO A 229 -15.36 34.87 7.62
N PRO A 230 -15.82 35.29 6.42
CA PRO A 230 -17.17 35.81 6.24
C PRO A 230 -18.19 34.83 6.80
N GLY A 231 -18.94 35.23 7.84
CA GLY A 231 -19.86 34.35 8.60
C GLY A 231 -19.27 33.70 9.86
N ALA A 232 -18.06 34.05 10.25
CA ALA A 232 -17.28 33.45 11.37
C ALA A 232 -18.04 33.38 12.72
N SER A 233 -19.02 34.23 12.95
CA SER A 233 -19.83 34.16 14.18
C SER A 233 -20.62 32.83 14.30
N THR A 234 -21.01 32.24 13.17
CA THR A 234 -21.75 30.97 13.11
C THR A 234 -20.85 29.79 13.42
N TYR A 235 -19.60 29.80 12.93
CA TYR A 235 -18.64 28.69 13.11
C TYR A 235 -17.86 28.77 14.44
N LYS A 236 -18.07 29.81 15.23
CA LYS A 236 -17.54 29.89 16.61
C LYS A 236 -18.30 28.99 17.60
N ASP A 237 -19.51 28.57 17.26
CA ASP A 237 -20.30 27.66 18.09
C ASP A 237 -19.93 26.18 17.78
N PRO A 238 -19.22 25.48 18.67
CA PRO A 238 -18.88 24.09 18.49
C PRO A 238 -20.11 23.17 18.39
N THR A 239 -21.28 23.61 18.90
CA THR A 239 -22.52 22.85 18.83
C THR A 239 -23.03 22.80 17.39
N TYR A 240 -23.06 23.96 16.73
CA TYR A 240 -23.44 24.05 15.30
C TYR A 240 -22.40 23.26 14.43
N VAL A 241 -21.12 23.50 14.65
CA VAL A 241 -20.07 22.87 13.86
C VAL A 241 -20.11 21.34 13.94
N ARG A 242 -20.47 20.78 15.10
CA ARG A 242 -20.66 19.32 15.25
C ARG A 242 -21.79 18.76 14.38
N THR A 243 -22.77 19.56 14.01
CA THR A 243 -23.85 19.13 13.10
C THR A 243 -23.39 19.01 11.65
N LEU A 244 -22.23 19.59 11.32
CA LEU A 244 -21.62 19.50 9.99
C LEU A 244 -20.70 18.28 9.85
N LEU A 245 -20.37 17.58 10.95
CA LEU A 245 -19.57 16.37 10.88
C LEU A 245 -20.29 15.29 10.06
N PRO A 246 -19.57 14.50 9.27
CA PRO A 246 -20.16 13.36 8.60
C PRO A 246 -20.79 12.37 9.58
N ASP A 247 -21.83 11.67 9.14
CA ASP A 247 -22.50 10.65 9.96
C ASP A 247 -21.57 9.47 10.22
N ALA A 248 -21.37 9.15 11.49
CA ALA A 248 -20.72 7.91 11.89
C ALA A 248 -21.55 6.70 11.45
N GLY A 249 -20.92 5.57 11.19
CA GLY A 249 -21.68 4.42 10.75
C GLY A 249 -20.81 3.22 10.35
N TRP A 250 -21.47 2.14 9.97
CA TRP A 250 -20.85 0.95 9.44
C TRP A 250 -20.87 0.95 7.92
N THR A 251 -19.81 0.41 7.34
CA THR A 251 -19.71 0.14 5.90
C THR A 251 -19.30 -1.31 5.70
N VAL A 252 -20.10 -2.03 4.90
CA VAL A 252 -19.79 -3.38 4.44
C VAL A 252 -19.43 -3.31 2.96
N ARG A 253 -18.31 -3.91 2.56
CA ARG A 253 -17.88 -3.92 1.15
C ARG A 253 -17.51 -5.33 0.71
N LEU A 254 -17.94 -5.66 -0.49
CA LEU A 254 -17.45 -6.79 -1.25
C LEU A 254 -16.67 -6.24 -2.45
N ASP A 255 -15.35 -6.39 -2.42
CA ASP A 255 -14.43 -5.83 -3.42
C ASP A 255 -13.84 -6.93 -4.30
N THR A 256 -13.62 -6.63 -5.57
CA THR A 256 -12.85 -7.47 -6.48
C THR A 256 -11.82 -6.64 -7.21
N THR A 257 -10.65 -7.23 -7.43
CA THR A 257 -9.57 -6.60 -8.18
C THR A 257 -9.04 -7.57 -9.21
N LEU A 258 -8.81 -7.09 -10.42
CA LEU A 258 -8.04 -7.76 -11.45
C LEU A 258 -6.75 -6.96 -11.64
N ALA A 259 -5.59 -7.61 -11.49
CA ALA A 259 -4.30 -6.97 -11.59
C ALA A 259 -3.37 -7.77 -12.51
N TYR A 260 -2.71 -7.06 -13.41
CA TYR A 260 -1.65 -7.57 -14.28
C TYR A 260 -0.31 -6.98 -13.82
N LEU A 261 0.71 -7.82 -13.69
CA LEU A 261 2.05 -7.43 -13.26
C LEU A 261 3.10 -8.15 -14.11
N ASP A 262 3.86 -7.38 -14.88
CA ASP A 262 4.96 -7.87 -15.70
C ASP A 262 6.09 -6.83 -15.67
N VAL A 263 6.92 -6.89 -14.66
CA VAL A 263 8.01 -5.94 -14.39
C VAL A 263 9.30 -6.69 -14.09
N ASP A 264 10.43 -6.06 -14.36
CA ASP A 264 11.76 -6.66 -14.21
C ASP A 264 12.23 -6.74 -12.74
N ASP A 265 12.03 -5.71 -11.94
CA ASP A 265 12.43 -5.66 -10.53
C ASP A 265 11.29 -5.11 -9.67
N PRO A 266 10.89 -5.81 -8.60
CA PRO A 266 9.80 -5.35 -7.75
C PRO A 266 10.13 -4.10 -6.92
N ARG A 267 11.42 -3.74 -6.75
CA ARG A 267 11.86 -2.59 -5.95
C ARG A 267 12.15 -1.36 -6.79
N PHE A 268 12.94 -1.51 -7.83
CA PHE A 268 13.27 -0.45 -8.77
C PHE A 268 12.91 -0.87 -10.18
N ARG A 269 11.65 -0.71 -10.53
CA ARG A 269 11.09 -1.11 -11.82
C ARG A 269 11.62 -0.21 -12.90
N THR A 270 12.33 -0.79 -13.86
CA THR A 270 12.91 -0.07 -14.98
C THR A 270 12.27 -0.43 -16.31
N GLN A 271 11.61 -1.59 -16.39
CA GLN A 271 10.96 -2.08 -17.58
C GLN A 271 9.71 -2.87 -17.24
N GLY A 272 8.66 -2.72 -18.05
CA GLY A 272 7.46 -3.52 -17.96
C GLY A 272 6.18 -2.72 -17.76
N TYR A 273 5.13 -3.44 -17.35
CA TYR A 273 3.77 -2.91 -17.25
C TYR A 273 3.09 -3.40 -15.98
N GLU A 274 2.28 -2.53 -15.39
CA GLU A 274 1.32 -2.88 -14.36
C GLU A 274 -0.04 -2.31 -14.74
N ALA A 275 -1.09 -3.07 -14.52
CA ALA A 275 -2.45 -2.58 -14.67
C ALA A 275 -3.33 -3.18 -13.58
N SER A 276 -4.27 -2.42 -13.07
CA SER A 276 -5.26 -2.90 -12.13
C SER A 276 -6.62 -2.27 -12.38
N LEU A 277 -7.66 -3.08 -12.19
CA LEU A 277 -9.05 -2.66 -12.18
C LEU A 277 -9.67 -3.17 -10.89
N ALA A 278 -10.08 -2.27 -10.03
CA ALA A 278 -10.77 -2.56 -8.78
C ALA A 278 -12.21 -2.07 -8.84
N THR A 279 -13.13 -2.91 -8.40
CA THR A 279 -14.56 -2.58 -8.27
C THR A 279 -15.16 -3.34 -7.10
N GLY A 280 -16.39 -3.02 -6.72
CA GLY A 280 -17.04 -3.70 -5.61
C GLY A 280 -18.48 -3.25 -5.41
N LEU A 281 -19.09 -3.76 -4.34
CA LEU A 281 -20.40 -3.36 -3.85
C LEU A 281 -20.24 -2.90 -2.41
N GLY A 282 -20.66 -1.69 -2.13
CA GLY A 282 -20.66 -1.09 -0.79
C GLY A 282 -22.07 -0.88 -0.27
N LEU A 283 -22.27 -1.19 1.00
CA LEU A 283 -23.45 -0.90 1.80
C LEU A 283 -23.02 -0.02 2.96
N SER A 284 -23.58 1.19 3.04
CA SER A 284 -23.40 2.10 4.17
C SER A 284 -24.63 2.07 5.07
N LEU A 285 -24.38 2.02 6.38
CA LEU A 285 -25.36 1.97 7.47
C LEU A 285 -25.02 3.08 8.47
N PRO A 286 -25.45 4.32 8.22
CA PRO A 286 -25.22 5.46 9.13
C PRO A 286 -25.93 5.26 10.47
N ASP A 287 -25.36 5.77 11.58
CA ASP A 287 -25.98 5.75 12.91
C ASP A 287 -27.25 6.62 12.95
N ALA A 288 -27.33 7.67 12.14
CA ALA A 288 -28.53 8.50 11.98
C ALA A 288 -29.70 7.75 11.34
N GLY A 289 -29.47 6.52 10.88
CA GLY A 289 -30.48 5.65 10.25
C GLY A 289 -30.41 5.69 8.73
N GLY A 290 -31.19 4.78 8.12
CA GLY A 290 -31.16 4.60 6.67
C GLY A 290 -30.06 3.64 6.20
N ARG A 291 -29.98 3.47 4.90
CA ARG A 291 -28.95 2.68 4.22
C ARG A 291 -28.71 3.21 2.82
N SER A 292 -27.49 3.12 2.36
CA SER A 292 -27.16 3.50 0.98
C SER A 292 -26.22 2.48 0.35
N PHE A 293 -26.33 2.37 -0.97
CA PHE A 293 -25.48 1.49 -1.78
C PHE A 293 -24.60 2.33 -2.68
N PHE A 294 -23.39 1.83 -2.90
CA PHE A 294 -22.45 2.44 -3.83
C PHE A 294 -21.55 1.40 -4.49
N VAL A 295 -20.99 1.79 -5.63
CA VAL A 295 -20.06 0.96 -6.41
C VAL A 295 -18.80 1.77 -6.66
N PRO A 296 -17.67 1.42 -6.04
CA PRO A 296 -16.37 1.98 -6.40
C PRO A 296 -15.87 1.36 -7.70
N LEU A 297 -15.27 2.17 -8.55
CA LEU A 297 -14.56 1.74 -9.75
C LEU A 297 -13.25 2.52 -9.83
N VAL A 298 -12.11 1.82 -9.82
CA VAL A 298 -10.78 2.42 -9.90
C VAL A 298 -9.94 1.63 -10.90
N ALA A 299 -9.37 2.33 -11.86
CA ALA A 299 -8.42 1.78 -12.81
C ALA A 299 -7.06 2.48 -12.66
N THR A 300 -5.98 1.71 -12.68
CA THR A 300 -4.61 2.22 -12.67
C THR A 300 -3.78 1.48 -13.71
N GLY A 301 -3.02 2.23 -14.49
CA GLY A 301 -2.03 1.69 -15.43
C GLY A 301 -0.67 2.33 -15.17
N LYS A 302 0.40 1.52 -15.22
CA LYS A 302 1.78 1.98 -15.12
C LYS A 302 2.62 1.34 -16.22
N THR A 303 3.62 2.08 -16.69
CA THR A 303 4.64 1.55 -17.60
C THR A 303 6.01 2.11 -17.26
N TYR A 304 7.01 1.30 -17.48
CA TYR A 304 8.40 1.59 -17.17
C TYR A 304 9.23 1.39 -18.42
N LEU A 305 9.99 2.42 -18.80
CA LEU A 305 10.80 2.44 -20.01
C LEU A 305 12.27 2.68 -19.62
N PRO A 306 13.18 1.71 -19.85
CA PRO A 306 14.60 1.92 -19.65
C PRO A 306 15.13 2.89 -20.72
N LEU A 307 15.95 3.83 -20.30
CA LEU A 307 16.57 4.82 -21.20
C LEU A 307 17.99 4.43 -21.62
N ASP A 308 18.58 3.47 -20.92
CA ASP A 308 19.92 2.95 -21.21
C ASP A 308 19.95 1.41 -21.13
N ALA A 309 20.94 0.81 -21.80
CA ALA A 309 21.08 -0.64 -21.86
C ALA A 309 21.42 -1.25 -20.47
N GLU A 310 22.03 -0.47 -19.59
CA GLU A 310 22.37 -0.88 -18.24
C GLU A 310 21.20 -0.76 -17.26
N LYS A 311 20.07 -0.20 -17.71
CA LYS A 311 18.85 0.06 -16.90
C LYS A 311 19.13 0.93 -15.66
N ARG A 312 20.10 1.84 -15.74
CA ARG A 312 20.35 2.82 -14.69
C ARG A 312 19.38 3.98 -14.71
N GLN A 313 18.82 4.24 -15.90
CA GLN A 313 17.89 5.34 -16.14
C GLN A 313 16.57 4.75 -16.63
N ALA A 314 15.48 5.22 -16.05
CA ALA A 314 14.14 4.81 -16.45
C ALA A 314 13.16 5.98 -16.40
N LEU A 315 12.18 5.94 -17.29
CA LEU A 315 10.95 6.74 -17.19
C LEU A 315 9.83 5.83 -16.67
N ALA A 316 9.14 6.27 -15.63
CA ALA A 316 7.95 5.65 -15.11
C ALA A 316 6.74 6.55 -15.37
N PHE A 317 5.70 5.98 -15.94
CA PHE A 317 4.43 6.66 -16.19
C PHE A 317 3.33 5.98 -15.40
N ARG A 318 2.44 6.76 -14.82
CA ARG A 318 1.24 6.27 -14.15
C ARG A 318 0.04 7.09 -14.60
N LEU A 319 -1.06 6.40 -14.86
CA LEU A 319 -2.38 6.98 -15.07
C LEU A 319 -3.36 6.24 -14.18
N SER A 320 -4.16 6.98 -13.42
CA SER A 320 -5.21 6.41 -12.57
C SER A 320 -6.48 7.24 -12.70
N ALA A 321 -7.61 6.56 -12.69
CA ALA A 321 -8.92 7.20 -12.65
C ALA A 321 -9.89 6.36 -11.82
N GLY A 322 -10.85 7.01 -11.19
CA GLY A 322 -11.86 6.31 -10.43
C GLY A 322 -13.13 7.12 -10.25
N THR A 323 -14.21 6.40 -9.96
CA THR A 323 -15.51 6.99 -9.66
C THR A 323 -16.27 6.14 -8.65
N LEU A 324 -17.12 6.79 -7.88
CA LEU A 324 -18.08 6.19 -6.94
C LEU A 324 -19.48 6.41 -7.49
N LEU A 325 -20.16 5.33 -7.83
CA LEU A 325 -21.55 5.38 -8.27
C LEU A 325 -22.49 5.15 -7.08
N GLY A 326 -23.68 5.75 -7.09
CA GLY A 326 -24.64 5.64 -6.01
C GLY A 326 -24.44 6.68 -4.90
N TYR A 327 -24.64 6.30 -3.65
CA TYR A 327 -24.61 7.19 -2.49
C TYR A 327 -23.56 6.73 -1.46
N PRO A 328 -22.27 6.92 -1.73
CA PRO A 328 -21.22 6.55 -0.80
C PRO A 328 -21.21 7.47 0.42
N PRO A 329 -20.83 6.96 1.61
CA PRO A 329 -20.56 7.81 2.77
C PRO A 329 -19.29 8.65 2.54
N GLU A 330 -19.12 9.72 3.31
CA GLU A 330 -17.96 10.63 3.22
C GLU A 330 -16.63 9.87 3.33
N SER A 331 -16.60 8.86 4.18
CA SER A 331 -15.42 8.00 4.39
C SER A 331 -14.93 7.23 3.16
N GLU A 332 -15.76 7.13 2.11
CA GLU A 332 -15.39 6.43 0.86
C GLU A 332 -14.91 7.39 -0.24
N ARG A 333 -15.14 8.70 -0.09
CA ARG A 333 -14.71 9.67 -1.10
C ARG A 333 -13.23 9.59 -1.38
N PHE A 334 -12.88 9.84 -2.61
CA PHE A 334 -11.48 9.96 -3.04
C PHE A 334 -10.91 11.30 -2.63
N TYR A 335 -9.66 11.29 -2.14
CA TYR A 335 -8.93 12.51 -1.82
C TYR A 335 -7.54 12.46 -2.42
N LEU A 336 -7.21 13.46 -3.24
CA LEU A 336 -5.87 13.62 -3.80
C LEU A 336 -4.91 14.01 -2.68
N SER A 337 -3.78 13.31 -2.59
CA SER A 337 -2.82 13.57 -1.53
C SER A 337 -1.41 13.05 -1.84
N GLY A 338 -0.44 13.52 -1.08
CA GLY A 338 0.92 13.04 -1.12
C GLY A 338 1.16 11.74 -0.33
N GLY A 339 0.28 11.38 0.60
CA GLY A 339 0.49 10.31 1.57
C GLY A 339 -0.36 9.05 1.40
N GLY A 340 -1.41 9.09 0.61
CA GLY A 340 -2.40 8.02 0.51
C GLY A 340 -2.07 6.92 -0.50
N SER A 341 -3.09 6.48 -1.22
CA SER A 341 -2.97 5.52 -2.31
C SER A 341 -2.17 6.11 -3.47
N GLU A 342 -1.34 5.29 -4.11
CA GLU A 342 -0.61 5.68 -5.32
C GLU A 342 -1.54 6.19 -6.42
N ALA A 343 -2.75 5.62 -6.55
CA ALA A 343 -3.75 6.07 -7.52
C ALA A 343 -4.18 7.52 -7.31
N LEU A 344 -4.09 8.05 -6.09
CA LEU A 344 -4.52 9.38 -5.70
C LEU A 344 -3.36 10.38 -5.51
N LEU A 345 -2.14 10.00 -5.92
CA LEU A 345 -0.94 10.79 -5.66
C LEU A 345 -0.93 12.10 -6.44
N LEU A 346 -0.82 13.20 -5.72
CA LEU A 346 -0.61 14.57 -6.21
C LEU A 346 0.29 15.32 -5.22
N ARG A 347 1.59 15.32 -5.47
CA ARG A 347 2.59 15.95 -4.59
C ARG A 347 2.61 17.47 -4.73
N GLY A 348 2.97 18.18 -3.66
CA GLY A 348 3.00 19.65 -3.60
C GLY A 348 1.72 20.29 -3.07
N TYR A 349 0.72 19.51 -2.72
CA TYR A 349 -0.55 19.98 -2.15
C TYR A 349 -0.75 19.46 -0.72
N GLU A 350 -1.64 20.11 0.01
CA GLU A 350 -2.11 19.63 1.31
C GLU A 350 -2.85 18.29 1.15
N ASP A 351 -2.67 17.44 2.15
CA ASP A 351 -3.37 16.16 2.18
C ASP A 351 -4.88 16.38 2.25
N ARG A 352 -5.63 15.59 1.49
CA ARG A 352 -7.10 15.62 1.45
C ARG A 352 -7.75 16.97 1.08
N LYS A 353 -7.00 17.93 0.58
CA LYS A 353 -7.54 19.23 0.15
C LYS A 353 -8.50 19.10 -1.05
N TYR A 354 -8.17 18.22 -1.97
CA TYR A 354 -8.95 17.98 -3.19
C TYR A 354 -9.50 16.58 -3.21
N GLY A 355 -10.76 16.42 -3.58
CA GLY A 355 -11.40 15.13 -3.62
C GLY A 355 -12.83 15.19 -4.14
N GLY A 356 -13.52 14.06 -4.04
CA GLY A 356 -14.91 13.92 -4.46
C GLY A 356 -15.30 12.49 -4.77
N LEU A 357 -16.31 12.33 -5.59
CA LEU A 357 -16.81 11.04 -6.06
C LEU A 357 -15.99 10.50 -7.24
N SER A 358 -15.29 11.41 -7.95
CA SER A 358 -14.48 11.05 -9.12
C SER A 358 -13.10 11.71 -9.08
N PHE A 359 -12.12 11.04 -9.64
CA PHE A 359 -10.77 11.57 -9.79
C PHE A 359 -10.10 11.05 -11.06
N ALA A 360 -9.09 11.79 -11.50
CA ALA A 360 -8.09 11.34 -12.46
C ALA A 360 -6.72 11.87 -12.03
N THR A 361 -5.69 11.03 -12.09
CA THR A 361 -4.30 11.42 -11.82
C THR A 361 -3.37 10.88 -12.89
N ALA A 362 -2.34 11.63 -13.19
CA ALA A 362 -1.23 11.18 -14.02
C ALA A 362 0.10 11.56 -13.35
N SER A 363 1.12 10.73 -13.51
CA SER A 363 2.45 11.00 -12.98
C SER A 363 3.52 10.52 -13.95
N VAL A 364 4.57 11.31 -14.09
CA VAL A 364 5.78 10.94 -14.83
C VAL A 364 6.96 11.09 -13.90
N GLU A 365 7.77 10.05 -13.80
CA GLU A 365 9.02 10.09 -13.04
C GLU A 365 10.20 9.69 -13.92
N TYR A 366 11.24 10.53 -13.96
CA TYR A 366 12.57 10.13 -14.38
C TYR A 366 13.32 9.63 -13.16
N ARG A 367 13.93 8.45 -13.26
CA ARG A 367 14.63 7.76 -12.19
C ARG A 367 16.06 7.45 -12.59
N TYR A 368 16.99 7.66 -11.67
CA TYR A 368 18.41 7.36 -11.85
C TYR A 368 18.94 6.51 -10.71
N ASP A 369 19.55 5.37 -11.05
CA ASP A 369 20.18 4.44 -10.13
C ASP A 369 21.66 4.78 -9.96
N PHE A 370 22.06 5.22 -8.75
CA PHE A 370 23.46 5.55 -8.43
C PHE A 370 24.34 4.32 -8.24
N ARG A 371 23.78 3.12 -8.09
CA ARG A 371 24.49 1.85 -7.86
C ARG A 371 25.52 1.93 -6.75
N LEU A 372 25.13 2.36 -5.57
CA LEU A 372 26.04 2.49 -4.42
C LEU A 372 26.65 1.15 -4.03
N SER A 373 25.93 0.04 -4.20
CA SER A 373 26.42 -1.31 -3.95
C SER A 373 26.24 -2.19 -5.18
N PRO A 374 27.32 -2.47 -5.95
CA PRO A 374 27.26 -3.34 -7.13
C PRO A 374 26.85 -4.79 -6.84
N GLN A 375 27.00 -5.23 -5.59
CA GLN A 375 26.68 -6.61 -5.15
C GLN A 375 25.25 -6.76 -4.63
N GLY A 376 24.43 -5.73 -4.76
CA GLY A 376 23.07 -5.66 -4.20
C GLY A 376 23.09 -5.18 -2.74
N GLY A 377 21.91 -4.93 -2.19
CA GLY A 377 21.73 -4.46 -0.83
C GLY A 377 21.34 -2.98 -0.74
N THR A 378 22.21 -2.14 -0.20
CA THR A 378 21.94 -0.71 -0.07
C THR A 378 22.11 0.01 -1.41
N ASN A 379 21.08 0.74 -1.85
CA ASN A 379 21.14 1.53 -3.08
C ASN A 379 20.42 2.88 -2.93
N LEU A 380 20.83 3.85 -3.73
CA LEU A 380 20.28 5.21 -3.78
C LEU A 380 19.75 5.49 -5.18
N TYR A 381 18.58 6.08 -5.25
CA TYR A 381 17.95 6.51 -6.50
C TYR A 381 17.61 7.99 -6.45
N GLY A 382 17.93 8.71 -7.53
CA GLY A 382 17.50 10.07 -7.76
C GLY A 382 16.24 10.08 -8.61
N ILE A 383 15.33 11.01 -8.32
CA ILE A 383 14.01 11.04 -8.95
C ILE A 383 13.66 12.49 -9.31
N LEU A 384 13.22 12.71 -10.54
CA LEU A 384 12.54 13.93 -10.97
C LEU A 384 11.10 13.56 -11.32
N PHE A 385 10.12 14.36 -10.92
CA PHE A 385 8.74 13.99 -11.16
C PHE A 385 7.83 15.17 -11.50
N THR A 386 6.74 14.86 -12.17
CA THR A 386 5.59 15.74 -12.37
C THR A 386 4.32 14.95 -12.17
N ASP A 387 3.41 15.51 -11.37
CA ASP A 387 2.08 14.93 -11.09
C ASP A 387 1.00 15.88 -11.63
N LEU A 388 -0.07 15.28 -12.17
CA LEU A 388 -1.30 15.95 -12.54
C LEU A 388 -2.45 15.33 -11.76
N GLY A 389 -3.43 16.15 -11.35
CA GLY A 389 -4.60 15.67 -10.62
C GLY A 389 -5.85 16.46 -10.94
N LEU A 390 -6.96 15.75 -11.01
CA LEU A 390 -8.31 16.29 -11.20
C LEU A 390 -9.25 15.55 -10.26
N ALA A 391 -10.12 16.26 -9.57
CA ALA A 391 -11.20 15.73 -8.76
C ALA A 391 -12.38 16.70 -8.82
N ASP A 392 -13.55 16.32 -8.28
CA ASP A 392 -14.77 17.10 -8.41
C ASP A 392 -14.64 18.55 -7.92
N ASN A 393 -13.83 18.78 -6.86
CA ASN A 393 -13.66 20.11 -6.26
C ASN A 393 -12.36 20.82 -6.67
N THR A 394 -11.61 20.34 -7.66
CA THR A 394 -10.34 20.99 -8.07
C THR A 394 -10.53 22.28 -8.87
N GLY A 395 -11.69 22.48 -9.49
CA GLY A 395 -11.95 23.63 -10.39
C GLY A 395 -11.09 23.64 -11.66
N GLY A 396 -10.39 22.54 -11.97
CA GLY A 396 -9.49 22.36 -13.11
C GLY A 396 -8.34 21.43 -12.76
N VAL A 397 -7.46 21.18 -13.75
CA VAL A 397 -6.30 20.31 -13.55
C VAL A 397 -5.30 20.98 -12.60
N LYS A 398 -4.95 20.30 -11.53
CA LYS A 398 -3.87 20.65 -10.60
C LYS A 398 -2.58 19.98 -11.03
N TRP A 399 -1.46 20.63 -10.83
CA TRP A 399 -0.14 20.06 -11.15
C TRP A 399 0.88 20.34 -10.05
N GLY A 400 1.77 19.38 -9.84
CA GLY A 400 2.93 19.51 -8.97
C GLY A 400 4.17 18.91 -9.63
N ALA A 401 5.34 19.43 -9.32
CA ALA A 401 6.60 18.92 -9.81
C ALA A 401 7.66 18.99 -8.73
N GLY A 402 8.69 18.15 -8.82
CA GLY A 402 9.71 18.15 -7.79
C GLY A 402 10.84 17.18 -8.05
N ILE A 403 11.65 17.06 -7.01
CA ILE A 403 12.79 16.16 -6.95
C ILE A 403 12.64 15.23 -5.77
N GLY A 404 13.20 14.04 -5.86
CA GLY A 404 13.16 13.05 -4.78
C GLY A 404 14.41 12.20 -4.73
N VAL A 405 14.58 11.56 -3.60
CA VAL A 405 15.58 10.50 -3.39
C VAL A 405 14.90 9.30 -2.75
N GLN A 406 15.29 8.12 -3.19
CA GLN A 406 14.87 6.86 -2.59
C GLN A 406 16.11 6.10 -2.15
N LEU A 407 16.11 5.62 -0.93
CA LEU A 407 17.17 4.82 -0.33
C LEU A 407 16.63 3.43 0.01
N ASP A 408 17.17 2.41 -0.62
CA ASP A 408 16.95 1.03 -0.28
C ASP A 408 18.08 0.57 0.65
N LEU A 409 17.74 0.02 1.80
CA LEU A 409 18.71 -0.43 2.80
C LEU A 409 18.69 -1.94 2.93
N ASP A 410 19.89 -2.52 2.92
CA ASP A 410 20.12 -3.88 3.37
C ASP A 410 20.95 -3.83 4.66
N VAL A 411 20.39 -4.33 5.73
CA VAL A 411 21.08 -4.39 7.02
C VAL A 411 21.27 -5.85 7.40
N PHE A 412 22.50 -6.31 7.32
CA PHE A 412 22.89 -7.69 7.62
C PHE A 412 22.14 -8.75 6.79
N GLY A 413 21.84 -8.46 5.51
CA GLY A 413 21.09 -9.35 4.62
C GLY A 413 19.57 -9.29 4.82
N ALA A 414 19.07 -8.41 5.68
CA ALA A 414 17.65 -8.10 5.81
C ALA A 414 17.34 -6.81 5.04
N LEU A 415 16.52 -6.93 4.00
CA LEU A 415 16.06 -5.78 3.23
C LEU A 415 15.01 -5.01 4.03
N LEU A 416 15.33 -3.77 4.36
CA LEU A 416 14.39 -2.85 4.98
C LEU A 416 13.45 -2.25 3.92
N PRO A 417 12.28 -1.74 4.32
CA PRO A 417 11.45 -0.94 3.44
C PRO A 417 12.23 0.26 2.89
N SER A 418 12.01 0.59 1.63
CA SER A 418 12.62 1.76 1.00
C SER A 418 12.25 3.04 1.74
N LEU A 419 13.20 3.93 1.91
CA LEU A 419 12.97 5.27 2.44
C LEU A 419 12.92 6.24 1.27
N ARG A 420 11.86 7.01 1.15
CA ARG A 420 11.70 7.99 0.07
C ARG A 420 11.43 9.38 0.62
N LEU A 421 12.16 10.36 0.10
CA LEU A 421 12.00 11.77 0.41
C LEU A 421 11.80 12.54 -0.90
N ASP A 422 10.64 13.19 -1.04
CA ASP A 422 10.32 14.04 -2.18
C ASP A 422 10.16 15.50 -1.73
N TYR A 423 10.66 16.43 -2.51
CA TYR A 423 10.44 17.87 -2.36
C TYR A 423 9.65 18.35 -3.57
N ALA A 424 8.42 18.78 -3.35
CA ALA A 424 7.43 19.04 -4.38
C ALA A 424 6.95 20.49 -4.35
N PHE A 425 6.85 21.11 -5.52
CA PHE A 425 6.30 22.44 -5.75
C PHE A 425 4.94 22.36 -6.43
N SER A 426 4.07 23.31 -6.14
CA SER A 426 2.82 23.52 -6.84
C SER A 426 2.50 25.02 -6.90
N PRO A 427 1.54 25.47 -7.72
CA PRO A 427 1.09 26.87 -7.71
C PRO A 427 0.59 27.35 -6.35
N GLU A 428 0.08 26.42 -5.50
CA GLU A 428 -0.43 26.72 -4.18
C GLU A 428 0.62 26.61 -3.07
N SER A 429 1.77 26.00 -3.37
CA SER A 429 2.91 25.90 -2.48
C SER A 429 4.20 26.17 -3.23
N PRO A 430 4.47 27.44 -3.58
CA PRO A 430 5.67 27.83 -4.33
C PRO A 430 6.96 27.65 -3.51
N THR A 431 6.86 27.65 -2.19
CA THR A 431 7.98 27.33 -1.28
C THR A 431 8.24 25.83 -1.19
N GLY A 432 7.41 24.99 -1.81
CA GLY A 432 7.54 23.54 -1.81
C GLY A 432 7.07 22.88 -0.52
N ARG A 433 6.84 21.57 -0.62
CA ARG A 433 6.47 20.66 0.50
C ARG A 433 7.35 19.43 0.50
N ILE A 434 7.69 18.98 1.67
CA ILE A 434 8.45 17.74 1.88
C ILE A 434 7.45 16.59 2.11
N HIS A 435 7.61 15.53 1.33
CA HIS A 435 6.89 14.27 1.51
C HIS A 435 7.88 13.18 1.85
N PHE A 436 7.75 12.59 3.01
CA PHE A 436 8.54 11.45 3.44
C PHE A 436 7.66 10.19 3.45
N ARG A 437 8.20 9.09 2.96
CA ARG A 437 7.48 7.81 2.93
C ARG A 437 8.42 6.66 3.22
N ILE A 438 7.89 5.66 3.91
CA ILE A 438 8.51 4.35 4.09
C ILE A 438 7.79 3.37 3.16
N GLY A 439 8.51 2.75 2.24
CA GLY A 439 8.00 1.86 1.21
C GLY A 439 8.02 2.45 -0.20
N PRO A 440 7.75 1.65 -1.24
CA PRO A 440 7.76 2.09 -2.63
C PRO A 440 6.62 3.07 -2.91
N MET A 441 6.86 4.05 -3.81
CA MET A 441 5.87 5.04 -4.23
C MET A 441 5.22 4.70 -5.58
N PHE A 442 5.80 3.75 -6.30
CA PHE A 442 5.35 3.26 -7.60
C PHE A 442 5.37 1.75 -7.63
#